data_74bc42acc2625497843f316a792b069a
#
_entry.id   74bc42acc2625497843f316a792b069a
#
_cell.length_a   1.000
_cell.length_b   1.000
_cell.length_c   1.000
_cell.angle_alpha   90.00
_cell.angle_beta   90.00
_cell.angle_gamma   90.00
#
_symmetry.space_group_name_H-M   'P 1'
#
loop_
_entity.id
_entity.type
_entity.pdbx_description
1 polymer ?
#
loop_
_entity_poly.entity_id
_entity_poly.type
_entity_poly.pdbx_seq_one_letter_code
_entity_poly.pdbx_strand_id
1 'polypeptide(L)'
;MVSADVVIVGGGSNGTSTAFHLTRLGVRNVLLLERRWLGAGATGKSGSLVRMHYTNAHESRLAFESLKVFRNFDAEVGGDCGFEPIGFVQLVGRGFEDNLRRNVAMQQRIGIKTELVAPEDLARLLPGARTDDVGAAAWEPESGFADPNATTFAFAAAAARSGARVETGREVTRVVVERGRVVAVDTREGRVATPVAVLVPGAWAGRLLEPLGLDFGLVPYRIQISIFRWPASMARRHPVVIDAVHKSWMRPDGSAATLVGVELGVGHADPDRYNESVDPEYVTRCRETLSARFPAFASATMRGGWAGMIMMSPDGRPIIDRIPSIDGLYVMLGDSGTSFKTSPAIGRCLAEWIVEGRSHTADLTPFRSTRFADGKPWIDEFDYGRERLTVSR
;
A
#
# COMPACT_ATOMS: atom_id res chain seq x y z
N MET A 1 26.99 -8.33 -22.95
CA MET A 1 26.60 -7.91 -21.60
C MET A 1 25.15 -7.48 -21.65
N VAL A 2 24.31 -7.99 -20.77
CA VAL A 2 22.90 -7.55 -20.70
C VAL A 2 22.86 -6.12 -20.18
N SER A 3 22.05 -5.27 -20.81
CA SER A 3 21.90 -3.87 -20.39
C SER A 3 20.44 -3.44 -20.37
N ALA A 4 20.16 -2.40 -19.60
CA ALA A 4 18.87 -1.71 -19.54
C ALA A 4 19.11 -0.20 -19.28
N ASP A 5 18.21 0.66 -19.77
CA ASP A 5 18.22 2.08 -19.44
C ASP A 5 17.79 2.30 -17.98
N VAL A 6 16.80 1.51 -17.55
CA VAL A 6 16.30 1.48 -16.17
C VAL A 6 16.09 0.03 -15.73
N VAL A 7 16.65 -0.34 -14.59
CA VAL A 7 16.36 -1.60 -13.90
C VAL A 7 15.47 -1.33 -12.70
N ILE A 8 14.32 -2.01 -12.63
CA ILE A 8 13.41 -1.98 -11.48
C ILE A 8 13.58 -3.27 -10.70
N VAL A 9 13.81 -3.17 -9.40
CA VAL A 9 14.04 -4.29 -8.48
C VAL A 9 12.83 -4.49 -7.59
N GLY A 10 12.03 -5.52 -7.89
CA GLY A 10 10.81 -5.89 -7.18
C GLY A 10 9.56 -5.82 -8.06
N GLY A 11 8.84 -6.94 -8.14
CA GLY A 11 7.64 -7.14 -8.97
C GLY A 11 6.32 -7.00 -8.21
N GLY A 12 6.27 -6.17 -7.17
CA GLY A 12 5.03 -5.76 -6.51
C GLY A 12 4.31 -4.65 -7.27
N SER A 13 3.18 -4.18 -6.72
CA SER A 13 2.34 -3.15 -7.36
C SER A 13 3.09 -1.85 -7.69
N ASN A 14 4.01 -1.41 -6.81
CA ASN A 14 4.82 -0.23 -7.07
C ASN A 14 5.81 -0.43 -8.23
N GLY A 15 6.48 -1.60 -8.29
CA GLY A 15 7.45 -1.88 -9.35
C GLY A 15 6.79 -2.06 -10.72
N THR A 16 5.70 -2.79 -10.79
CA THR A 16 4.97 -3.01 -12.06
C THR A 16 4.32 -1.73 -12.56
N SER A 17 3.77 -0.89 -11.66
CA SER A 17 3.26 0.44 -12.00
C SER A 17 4.38 1.35 -12.51
N THR A 18 5.56 1.35 -11.86
CA THR A 18 6.72 2.14 -12.32
C THR A 18 7.17 1.69 -13.73
N ALA A 19 7.25 0.38 -13.97
CA ALA A 19 7.60 -0.15 -15.30
C ALA A 19 6.61 0.31 -16.38
N PHE A 20 5.32 0.24 -16.10
CA PHE A 20 4.27 0.70 -16.98
C PHE A 20 4.41 2.20 -17.30
N HIS A 21 4.57 3.04 -16.30
CA HIS A 21 4.66 4.48 -16.53
C HIS A 21 5.96 4.90 -17.23
N LEU A 22 7.09 4.23 -16.96
CA LEU A 22 8.33 4.46 -17.71
C LEU A 22 8.16 4.19 -19.20
N THR A 23 7.52 3.07 -19.56
CA THR A 23 7.27 2.76 -20.99
C THR A 23 6.30 3.76 -21.62
N ARG A 24 5.28 4.23 -20.88
CA ARG A 24 4.36 5.27 -21.31
C ARG A 24 5.05 6.62 -21.56
N LEU A 25 6.11 6.92 -20.82
CA LEU A 25 6.96 8.11 -21.01
C LEU A 25 8.10 7.90 -22.04
N GLY A 26 8.09 6.79 -22.77
CA GLY A 26 8.98 6.54 -23.89
C GLY A 26 10.33 5.89 -23.55
N VAL A 27 10.54 5.44 -22.31
CA VAL A 27 11.74 4.65 -21.98
C VAL A 27 11.65 3.28 -22.65
N ARG A 28 12.59 2.97 -23.54
CA ARG A 28 12.48 1.78 -24.41
C ARG A 28 13.06 0.50 -23.80
N ASN A 29 14.10 0.60 -22.98
CA ASN A 29 14.82 -0.54 -22.44
C ASN A 29 14.64 -0.61 -20.93
N VAL A 30 13.41 -0.83 -20.49
CA VAL A 30 13.04 -1.05 -19.09
C VAL A 30 13.14 -2.54 -18.78
N LEU A 31 13.82 -2.89 -17.67
CA LEU A 31 13.90 -4.26 -17.15
C LEU A 31 13.41 -4.30 -15.72
N LEU A 32 12.33 -5.05 -15.47
CA LEU A 32 11.86 -5.36 -14.12
C LEU A 32 12.36 -6.75 -13.73
N LEU A 33 13.02 -6.84 -12.58
CA LEU A 33 13.53 -8.09 -12.00
C LEU A 33 12.79 -8.41 -10.70
N GLU A 34 12.20 -9.60 -10.65
CA GLU A 34 11.49 -10.12 -9.49
C GLU A 34 12.07 -11.48 -9.09
N ARG A 35 12.40 -11.64 -7.80
CA ARG A 35 13.06 -12.87 -7.29
C ARG A 35 12.17 -14.11 -7.30
N ARG A 36 10.85 -13.96 -7.23
CA ARG A 36 9.89 -15.07 -7.20
C ARG A 36 8.90 -14.91 -8.36
N TRP A 37 7.67 -14.56 -8.06
CA TRP A 37 6.58 -14.24 -9.00
C TRP A 37 6.01 -12.86 -8.68
N LEU A 38 5.35 -12.25 -9.64
CA LEU A 38 4.75 -10.94 -9.47
C LEU A 38 3.76 -10.95 -8.31
N GLY A 39 3.85 -9.94 -7.44
CA GLY A 39 3.00 -9.85 -6.26
C GLY A 39 3.36 -10.78 -5.10
N ALA A 40 4.46 -11.55 -5.16
CA ALA A 40 4.84 -12.55 -4.15
C ALA A 40 5.01 -11.99 -2.73
N GLY A 41 5.34 -10.72 -2.59
CA GLY A 41 5.52 -10.05 -1.30
C GLY A 41 4.22 -9.53 -0.69
N ALA A 42 4.27 -8.35 -0.06
CA ALA A 42 3.14 -7.69 0.59
C ALA A 42 1.94 -7.49 -0.34
N THR A 43 2.18 -7.25 -1.62
CA THR A 43 1.12 -6.95 -2.59
C THR A 43 0.08 -8.06 -2.67
N GLY A 44 0.47 -9.30 -2.98
CA GLY A 44 -0.48 -10.42 -3.13
C GLY A 44 -1.12 -10.88 -1.82
N LYS A 45 -0.64 -10.35 -0.69
CA LYS A 45 -1.17 -10.63 0.65
C LYS A 45 -1.89 -9.42 1.25
N SER A 46 -2.12 -8.37 0.46
CA SER A 46 -2.77 -7.13 0.88
C SER A 46 -4.28 -7.32 1.07
N GLY A 47 -4.85 -6.56 2.02
CA GLY A 47 -6.30 -6.33 2.08
C GLY A 47 -6.83 -5.48 0.92
N SER A 48 -5.92 -4.82 0.19
CA SER A 48 -6.15 -4.09 -1.07
C SER A 48 -7.29 -3.05 -1.03
N LEU A 49 -7.47 -2.40 0.11
CA LEU A 49 -8.39 -1.28 0.24
C LEU A 49 -7.97 -0.14 -0.71
N VAL A 50 -8.91 0.41 -1.44
CA VAL A 50 -8.74 1.60 -2.28
C VAL A 50 -9.56 2.72 -1.66
N ARG A 51 -8.91 3.57 -0.90
CA ARG A 51 -9.50 4.71 -0.18
C ARG A 51 -8.57 5.91 -0.25
N MET A 52 -9.13 7.09 -0.09
CA MET A 52 -8.40 8.36 -0.17
C MET A 52 -8.19 9.02 1.19
N HIS A 53 -8.86 8.51 2.23
CA HIS A 53 -8.79 9.05 3.58
C HIS A 53 -7.44 8.78 4.23
N TYR A 54 -6.65 9.83 4.38
CA TYR A 54 -5.44 9.89 5.18
C TYR A 54 -5.48 11.14 6.07
N THR A 55 -4.65 11.16 7.10
CA THR A 55 -4.50 12.27 8.03
C THR A 55 -3.56 13.37 7.52
N ASN A 56 -3.25 13.34 6.25
CA ASN A 56 -2.40 14.32 5.58
C ASN A 56 -2.74 14.48 4.10
N ALA A 57 -2.42 15.64 3.54
CA ALA A 57 -2.76 16.00 2.17
C ALA A 57 -1.94 15.24 1.11
N HIS A 58 -0.69 14.90 1.41
CA HIS A 58 0.24 14.32 0.42
C HIS A 58 -0.15 12.88 0.07
N GLU A 59 -0.41 12.03 1.07
CA GLU A 59 -0.92 10.68 0.83
C GLU A 59 -2.34 10.68 0.26
N SER A 60 -3.22 11.59 0.75
CA SER A 60 -4.56 11.78 0.17
C SER A 60 -4.49 12.15 -1.32
N ARG A 61 -3.53 12.98 -1.72
CA ARG A 61 -3.30 13.33 -3.14
C ARG A 61 -2.84 12.11 -3.94
N LEU A 62 -1.85 11.36 -3.46
CA LEU A 62 -1.40 10.13 -4.13
C LEU A 62 -2.54 9.11 -4.29
N ALA A 63 -3.37 8.95 -3.26
CA ALA A 63 -4.52 8.05 -3.31
C ALA A 63 -5.59 8.55 -4.29
N PHE A 64 -5.84 9.85 -4.35
CA PHE A 64 -6.79 10.46 -5.28
C PHE A 64 -6.35 10.32 -6.74
N GLU A 65 -5.08 10.58 -7.04
CA GLU A 65 -4.53 10.37 -8.39
C GLU A 65 -4.58 8.87 -8.78
N SER A 66 -4.33 7.98 -7.82
CA SER A 66 -4.44 6.53 -8.03
C SER A 66 -5.88 6.08 -8.26
N LEU A 67 -6.88 6.66 -7.56
CA LEU A 67 -8.28 6.31 -7.74
C LEU A 67 -8.74 6.57 -9.18
N LYS A 68 -8.24 7.63 -9.81
CA LYS A 68 -8.55 7.92 -11.22
C LYS A 68 -8.15 6.76 -12.15
N VAL A 69 -6.99 6.14 -11.85
CA VAL A 69 -6.50 4.96 -12.57
C VAL A 69 -7.38 3.75 -12.27
N PHE A 70 -7.68 3.45 -10.99
CA PHE A 70 -8.52 2.31 -10.62
C PHE A 70 -9.92 2.39 -11.26
N ARG A 71 -10.51 3.57 -11.33
CA ARG A 71 -11.84 3.79 -11.92
C ARG A 71 -11.87 3.65 -13.45
N ASN A 72 -10.76 3.92 -14.10
CA ASN A 72 -10.61 3.89 -15.56
C ASN A 72 -9.58 2.85 -16.01
N PHE A 73 -9.44 1.77 -15.25
CA PHE A 73 -8.29 0.88 -15.32
C PHE A 73 -8.14 0.25 -16.72
N ASP A 74 -9.23 -0.22 -17.32
CA ASP A 74 -9.20 -0.79 -18.66
C ASP A 74 -8.72 0.22 -19.72
N ALA A 75 -9.21 1.45 -19.67
CA ALA A 75 -8.80 2.50 -20.60
C ALA A 75 -7.36 2.98 -20.39
N GLU A 76 -6.91 3.03 -19.14
CA GLU A 76 -5.58 3.55 -18.76
C GLU A 76 -4.48 2.51 -18.89
N VAL A 77 -4.74 1.28 -18.46
CA VAL A 77 -3.76 0.19 -18.34
C VAL A 77 -4.07 -0.97 -19.28
N GLY A 78 -5.35 -1.25 -19.46
CA GLY A 78 -5.86 -2.42 -20.19
C GLY A 78 -6.04 -3.63 -19.26
N GLY A 79 -7.21 -4.25 -19.36
CA GLY A 79 -7.64 -5.37 -18.52
C GLY A 79 -8.42 -4.93 -17.28
N ASP A 80 -8.61 -5.85 -16.35
CA ASP A 80 -9.41 -5.63 -15.15
C ASP A 80 -8.52 -5.74 -13.89
N CYS A 81 -8.64 -4.77 -13.00
CA CYS A 81 -7.99 -4.80 -11.68
C CYS A 81 -8.92 -5.29 -10.56
N GLY A 82 -10.14 -5.72 -10.87
CA GLY A 82 -11.13 -6.12 -9.88
C GLY A 82 -11.54 -4.99 -8.94
N PHE A 83 -11.56 -3.73 -9.41
CA PHE A 83 -11.96 -2.61 -8.56
C PHE A 83 -13.47 -2.60 -8.34
N GLU A 84 -13.86 -2.67 -7.07
CA GLU A 84 -15.26 -2.61 -6.64
C GLU A 84 -15.49 -1.32 -5.82
N PRO A 85 -16.19 -0.30 -6.39
CA PRO A 85 -16.48 0.98 -5.72
C PRO A 85 -17.67 0.85 -4.77
N ILE A 86 -17.52 0.09 -3.69
CA ILE A 86 -18.57 -0.15 -2.69
C ILE A 86 -18.62 0.90 -1.59
N GLY A 87 -17.76 1.90 -1.67
CA GLY A 87 -17.60 2.95 -0.68
C GLY A 87 -16.67 2.57 0.47
N PHE A 88 -16.31 3.60 1.25
CA PHE A 88 -15.45 3.49 2.41
C PHE A 88 -15.97 4.33 3.56
N VAL A 89 -15.93 3.79 4.77
CA VAL A 89 -16.28 4.48 6.01
C VAL A 89 -15.06 4.53 6.93
N GLN A 90 -14.69 5.74 7.37
CA GLN A 90 -13.77 5.96 8.48
C GLN A 90 -14.59 6.19 9.74
N LEU A 91 -14.40 5.36 10.77
CA LEU A 91 -14.99 5.55 12.09
C LEU A 91 -13.94 6.10 13.05
N VAL A 92 -14.31 7.09 13.87
CA VAL A 92 -13.46 7.63 14.94
C VAL A 92 -14.22 7.64 16.27
N GLY A 93 -13.46 7.46 17.36
CA GLY A 93 -14.00 7.53 18.70
C GLY A 93 -14.32 8.95 19.14
N ARG A 94 -15.00 9.07 20.28
CA ARG A 94 -15.28 10.36 20.91
C ARG A 94 -14.00 11.10 21.24
N GLY A 95 -13.99 12.41 20.99
CA GLY A 95 -12.83 13.30 21.16
C GLY A 95 -11.99 13.49 19.89
N PHE A 96 -12.29 12.74 18.80
CA PHE A 96 -11.60 12.89 17.51
C PHE A 96 -12.47 13.50 16.41
N GLU A 97 -13.66 13.98 16.75
CA GLU A 97 -14.63 14.55 15.79
C GLU A 97 -14.05 15.76 15.04
N ASP A 98 -13.33 16.63 15.76
CA ASP A 98 -12.70 17.82 15.16
C ASP A 98 -11.55 17.45 14.24
N ASN A 99 -10.74 16.44 14.60
CA ASN A 99 -9.67 15.93 13.74
C ASN A 99 -10.26 15.34 12.45
N LEU A 100 -11.34 14.56 12.57
CA LEU A 100 -12.03 14.01 11.40
C LEU A 100 -12.58 15.11 10.50
N ARG A 101 -13.23 16.13 11.08
CA ARG A 101 -13.76 17.28 10.34
C ARG A 101 -12.66 18.01 9.55
N ARG A 102 -11.49 18.24 10.18
CA ARG A 102 -10.34 18.89 9.54
C ARG A 102 -9.77 18.04 8.40
N ASN A 103 -9.66 16.73 8.59
CA ASN A 103 -9.20 15.82 7.54
C ASN A 103 -10.19 15.76 6.36
N VAL A 104 -11.49 15.67 6.62
CA VAL A 104 -12.52 15.70 5.56
C VAL A 104 -12.44 17.02 4.79
N ALA A 105 -12.34 18.15 5.47
CA ALA A 105 -12.22 19.46 4.82
C ALA A 105 -10.91 19.55 3.98
N MET A 106 -9.81 19.00 4.45
CA MET A 106 -8.56 18.92 3.69
C MET A 106 -8.73 18.07 2.42
N GLN A 107 -9.38 16.92 2.52
CA GLN A 107 -9.62 16.00 1.41
C GLN A 107 -10.58 16.62 0.37
N GLN A 108 -11.63 17.31 0.82
CA GLN A 108 -12.53 18.06 -0.08
C GLN A 108 -11.81 19.15 -0.88
N ARG A 109 -10.84 19.86 -0.27
CA ARG A 109 -9.99 20.84 -1.00
C ARG A 109 -9.09 20.17 -2.06
N ILE A 110 -8.74 18.91 -1.89
CA ILE A 110 -8.02 18.11 -2.90
C ILE A 110 -8.95 17.75 -4.08
N GLY A 111 -10.26 17.74 -3.86
CA GLY A 111 -11.28 17.30 -4.84
C GLY A 111 -11.84 15.90 -4.55
N ILE A 112 -11.51 15.31 -3.39
CA ILE A 112 -12.02 14.01 -2.97
C ILE A 112 -13.49 14.17 -2.55
N LYS A 113 -14.36 13.29 -3.08
CA LYS A 113 -15.74 13.19 -2.62
C LYS A 113 -15.76 12.45 -1.30
N THR A 114 -15.87 13.21 -0.24
CA THR A 114 -15.99 12.70 1.13
C THR A 114 -16.93 13.60 1.93
N GLU A 115 -17.67 13.03 2.86
CA GLU A 115 -18.60 13.74 3.71
C GLU A 115 -18.57 13.22 5.15
N LEU A 116 -18.90 14.09 6.09
CA LEU A 116 -19.13 13.70 7.47
C LEU A 116 -20.49 13.02 7.58
N VAL A 117 -20.54 11.94 8.34
CA VAL A 117 -21.77 11.18 8.63
C VAL A 117 -21.98 11.21 10.13
N ALA A 118 -23.17 11.63 10.56
CA ALA A 118 -23.55 11.59 11.95
C ALA A 118 -23.72 10.15 12.44
N PRO A 119 -23.41 9.83 13.71
CA PRO A 119 -23.53 8.47 14.23
C PRO A 119 -24.92 7.84 14.03
N GLU A 120 -25.99 8.62 14.12
CA GLU A 120 -27.37 8.21 13.88
C GLU A 120 -27.67 7.79 12.44
N ASP A 121 -26.93 8.31 11.47
CA ASP A 121 -27.06 7.97 10.05
C ASP A 121 -26.24 6.73 9.64
N LEU A 122 -25.33 6.27 10.51
CA LEU A 122 -24.46 5.13 10.21
C LEU A 122 -25.22 3.82 9.98
N ALA A 123 -26.39 3.64 10.60
CA ALA A 123 -27.21 2.44 10.40
C ALA A 123 -27.60 2.23 8.92
N ARG A 124 -27.65 3.30 8.12
CA ARG A 124 -27.91 3.22 6.68
C ARG A 124 -26.71 2.69 5.89
N LEU A 125 -25.49 3.10 6.30
CA LEU A 125 -24.23 2.68 5.66
C LEU A 125 -23.75 1.33 6.20
N LEU A 126 -23.94 1.08 7.50
CA LEU A 126 -23.48 -0.10 8.22
C LEU A 126 -24.66 -0.81 8.93
N PRO A 127 -25.59 -1.42 8.18
CA PRO A 127 -26.75 -2.09 8.78
C PRO A 127 -26.31 -3.19 9.75
N GLY A 128 -26.86 -3.17 10.96
CA GLY A 128 -26.56 -4.12 12.02
C GLY A 128 -25.25 -3.86 12.78
N ALA A 129 -24.55 -2.77 12.49
CA ALA A 129 -23.39 -2.36 13.27
C ALA A 129 -23.82 -1.71 14.59
N ARG A 130 -23.02 -1.94 15.64
CA ARG A 130 -23.08 -1.15 16.87
C ARG A 130 -22.30 0.14 16.65
N THR A 131 -22.87 1.28 17.00
CA THR A 131 -22.31 2.63 16.73
C THR A 131 -22.31 3.55 17.95
N ASP A 132 -22.68 3.05 19.11
CA ASP A 132 -22.80 3.80 20.37
C ASP A 132 -21.44 4.30 20.92
N ASP A 133 -20.34 3.72 20.46
CA ASP A 133 -18.95 4.08 20.76
C ASP A 133 -18.32 5.01 19.71
N VAL A 134 -19.02 5.31 18.62
CA VAL A 134 -18.54 6.17 17.53
C VAL A 134 -18.82 7.63 17.84
N GLY A 135 -17.80 8.49 17.77
CA GLY A 135 -17.96 9.95 17.90
C GLY A 135 -18.39 10.59 16.59
N ALA A 136 -17.74 10.21 15.50
CA ALA A 136 -18.06 10.68 14.14
C ALA A 136 -17.59 9.68 13.08
N ALA A 137 -18.10 9.83 11.85
CA ALA A 137 -17.67 9.06 10.71
C ALA A 137 -17.48 9.92 9.47
N ALA A 138 -16.64 9.46 8.52
CA ALA A 138 -16.55 9.99 7.18
C ALA A 138 -16.90 8.92 6.16
N TRP A 139 -17.56 9.32 5.09
CA TRP A 139 -18.00 8.47 3.98
C TRP A 139 -17.35 8.90 2.67
N GLU A 140 -16.74 7.95 1.96
CA GLU A 140 -16.20 8.13 0.61
C GLU A 140 -16.95 7.21 -0.37
N PRO A 141 -17.90 7.72 -1.17
CA PRO A 141 -18.73 6.89 -2.05
C PRO A 141 -17.96 6.25 -3.22
N GLU A 142 -16.85 6.86 -3.64
CA GLU A 142 -16.06 6.42 -4.80
C GLU A 142 -14.94 5.45 -4.44
N SER A 143 -14.70 5.23 -3.15
CA SER A 143 -13.72 4.30 -2.61
C SER A 143 -14.24 2.85 -2.60
N GLY A 144 -13.33 1.90 -2.35
CA GLY A 144 -13.69 0.48 -2.32
C GLY A 144 -12.47 -0.40 -2.10
N PHE A 145 -12.34 -1.45 -2.89
CA PHE A 145 -11.16 -2.33 -2.92
C PHE A 145 -10.91 -2.85 -4.32
N ALA A 146 -9.71 -3.40 -4.56
CA ALA A 146 -9.34 -3.99 -5.84
C ALA A 146 -8.69 -5.37 -5.62
N ASP A 147 -8.46 -6.14 -6.70
CA ASP A 147 -7.66 -7.35 -6.63
C ASP A 147 -6.17 -6.97 -6.79
N PRO A 148 -5.32 -7.26 -5.79
CA PRO A 148 -3.93 -6.84 -5.83
C PRO A 148 -3.10 -7.62 -6.84
N ASN A 149 -3.46 -8.87 -7.13
CA ASN A 149 -2.77 -9.69 -8.12
C ASN A 149 -3.18 -9.26 -9.53
N ALA A 150 -4.49 -9.13 -9.80
CA ALA A 150 -5.00 -8.63 -11.08
C ALA A 150 -4.40 -7.27 -11.43
N THR A 151 -4.38 -6.32 -10.47
CA THR A 151 -3.75 -5.01 -10.63
C THR A 151 -2.28 -5.13 -11.03
N THR A 152 -1.51 -5.94 -10.29
CA THR A 152 -0.07 -6.12 -10.50
C THR A 152 0.23 -6.76 -11.86
N PHE A 153 -0.50 -7.83 -12.20
CA PHE A 153 -0.34 -8.53 -13.47
C PHE A 153 -0.74 -7.65 -14.66
N ALA A 154 -1.81 -6.87 -14.54
CA ALA A 154 -2.23 -5.97 -15.61
C ALA A 154 -1.20 -4.87 -15.89
N PHE A 155 -0.63 -4.24 -14.85
CA PHE A 155 0.46 -3.29 -15.03
C PHE A 155 1.70 -3.93 -15.68
N ALA A 156 2.10 -5.12 -15.23
CA ALA A 156 3.24 -5.82 -15.81
C ALA A 156 2.99 -6.20 -17.28
N ALA A 157 1.80 -6.70 -17.59
CA ALA A 157 1.42 -7.02 -18.96
C ALA A 157 1.38 -5.78 -19.86
N ALA A 158 0.86 -4.66 -19.37
CA ALA A 158 0.85 -3.39 -20.08
C ALA A 158 2.26 -2.85 -20.36
N ALA A 159 3.14 -2.92 -19.36
CA ALA A 159 4.55 -2.58 -19.50
C ALA A 159 5.23 -3.47 -20.57
N ALA A 160 4.99 -4.78 -20.51
CA ALA A 160 5.55 -5.74 -21.48
C ALA A 160 5.03 -5.50 -22.91
N ARG A 161 3.73 -5.22 -23.09
CA ARG A 161 3.18 -4.83 -24.40
C ARG A 161 3.85 -3.58 -24.97
N SER A 162 4.33 -2.68 -24.10
CA SER A 162 5.02 -1.45 -24.47
C SER A 162 6.55 -1.61 -24.53
N GLY A 163 7.06 -2.86 -24.49
CA GLY A 163 8.47 -3.19 -24.71
C GLY A 163 9.32 -3.36 -23.46
N ALA A 164 8.78 -3.27 -22.25
CA ALA A 164 9.52 -3.63 -21.04
C ALA A 164 9.76 -5.14 -20.98
N ARG A 165 10.93 -5.52 -20.45
CA ARG A 165 11.21 -6.89 -20.06
C ARG A 165 10.83 -7.10 -18.61
N VAL A 166 10.00 -8.10 -18.34
CA VAL A 166 9.57 -8.48 -16.99
C VAL A 166 10.09 -9.89 -16.74
N GLU A 167 11.06 -10.02 -15.87
CA GLU A 167 11.74 -11.28 -15.57
C GLU A 167 11.47 -11.70 -14.12
N THR A 168 10.80 -12.84 -13.94
CA THR A 168 10.52 -13.45 -12.64
C THR A 168 11.52 -14.58 -12.37
N GLY A 169 11.67 -14.99 -11.09
CA GLY A 169 12.66 -15.97 -10.68
C GLY A 169 14.09 -15.41 -10.72
N ARG A 170 14.27 -14.11 -10.84
CA ARG A 170 15.56 -13.46 -11.01
C ARG A 170 15.88 -12.48 -9.87
N GLU A 171 16.72 -12.92 -8.95
CA GLU A 171 17.06 -12.17 -7.75
C GLU A 171 18.20 -11.19 -7.99
N VAL A 172 17.94 -9.90 -7.73
CA VAL A 172 19.01 -8.89 -7.61
C VAL A 172 19.65 -9.04 -6.25
N THR A 173 20.96 -9.23 -6.24
CA THR A 173 21.75 -9.41 -5.02
C THR A 173 22.49 -8.16 -4.58
N ARG A 174 22.77 -7.25 -5.52
CA ARG A 174 23.50 -6.01 -5.24
C ARG A 174 23.22 -4.94 -6.30
N VAL A 175 23.18 -3.67 -5.89
CA VAL A 175 23.37 -2.51 -6.77
C VAL A 175 24.84 -2.18 -6.83
N VAL A 176 25.40 -2.02 -8.04
CA VAL A 176 26.81 -1.68 -8.26
C VAL A 176 26.92 -0.18 -8.45
N VAL A 177 27.67 0.44 -7.55
CA VAL A 177 27.91 1.88 -7.56
C VAL A 177 29.40 2.15 -7.76
N GLU A 178 29.74 2.96 -8.74
CA GLU A 178 31.12 3.42 -9.00
C GLU A 178 31.14 4.95 -9.01
N ARG A 179 32.06 5.53 -8.25
CA ARG A 179 32.22 7.00 -8.14
C ARG A 179 30.91 7.74 -7.84
N GLY A 180 30.08 7.16 -6.94
CA GLY A 180 28.80 7.74 -6.54
C GLY A 180 27.66 7.60 -7.56
N ARG A 181 27.79 6.72 -8.56
CA ARG A 181 26.77 6.50 -9.60
C ARG A 181 26.42 5.03 -9.74
N VAL A 182 25.17 4.74 -10.00
CA VAL A 182 24.73 3.40 -10.41
C VAL A 182 25.34 3.08 -11.78
N VAL A 183 25.97 1.89 -11.90
CA VAL A 183 26.54 1.40 -13.17
C VAL A 183 25.96 0.03 -13.55
N ALA A 184 25.43 -0.73 -12.60
CA ALA A 184 24.83 -2.03 -12.84
C ALA A 184 24.01 -2.51 -11.65
N VAL A 185 23.29 -3.60 -11.86
CA VAL A 185 22.83 -4.50 -10.79
C VAL A 185 23.43 -5.90 -10.99
N ASP A 186 23.79 -6.56 -9.91
CA ASP A 186 24.22 -7.96 -9.93
C ASP A 186 23.02 -8.86 -9.59
N THR A 187 22.84 -9.91 -10.37
CA THR A 187 21.90 -11.01 -10.13
C THR A 187 22.65 -12.30 -9.91
N ARG A 188 21.98 -13.38 -9.50
CA ARG A 188 22.61 -14.70 -9.41
C ARG A 188 23.07 -15.23 -10.77
N GLU A 189 22.41 -14.80 -11.86
CA GLU A 189 22.67 -15.22 -13.24
C GLU A 189 23.70 -14.32 -13.96
N GLY A 190 24.11 -13.23 -13.33
CA GLY A 190 25.12 -12.32 -13.86
C GLY A 190 24.74 -10.84 -13.71
N ARG A 191 25.57 -9.99 -14.29
CA ARG A 191 25.48 -8.54 -14.20
C ARG A 191 24.62 -7.96 -15.32
N VAL A 192 23.76 -6.99 -14.94
CA VAL A 192 23.00 -6.15 -15.86
C VAL A 192 23.51 -4.71 -15.75
N ALA A 193 24.10 -4.19 -16.82
CA ALA A 193 24.56 -2.80 -16.86
C ALA A 193 23.35 -1.86 -16.94
N THR A 194 23.33 -0.83 -16.09
CA THR A 194 22.26 0.18 -16.08
C THR A 194 22.75 1.45 -15.40
N PRO A 195 22.41 2.66 -15.93
CA PRO A 195 22.67 3.91 -15.25
C PRO A 195 21.61 4.26 -14.19
N VAL A 196 20.46 3.57 -14.18
CA VAL A 196 19.34 3.85 -13.26
C VAL A 196 18.82 2.56 -12.65
N ALA A 197 18.78 2.52 -11.33
CA ALA A 197 18.13 1.47 -10.55
C ALA A 197 16.98 2.04 -9.71
N VAL A 198 15.81 1.39 -9.75
CA VAL A 198 14.66 1.70 -8.93
C VAL A 198 14.45 0.57 -7.95
N LEU A 199 14.68 0.82 -6.66
CA LEU A 199 14.50 -0.17 -5.61
C LEU A 199 13.10 -0.08 -5.01
N VAL A 200 12.31 -1.14 -5.24
CA VAL A 200 10.97 -1.34 -4.67
C VAL A 200 10.84 -2.75 -4.07
N PRO A 201 11.84 -3.19 -3.25
CA PRO A 201 12.03 -4.59 -2.86
C PRO A 201 11.13 -5.04 -1.70
N GLY A 202 10.21 -4.17 -1.23
CA GLY A 202 9.35 -4.47 -0.08
C GLY A 202 10.13 -4.82 1.18
N ALA A 203 9.77 -5.91 1.84
CA ALA A 203 10.36 -6.35 3.11
C ALA A 203 11.85 -6.75 3.02
N TRP A 204 12.40 -6.88 1.83
CA TRP A 204 13.82 -7.26 1.60
C TRP A 204 14.75 -6.06 1.39
N ALA A 205 14.28 -4.83 1.64
CA ALA A 205 15.02 -3.60 1.38
C ALA A 205 16.40 -3.57 2.08
N GLY A 206 16.49 -4.00 3.33
CA GLY A 206 17.75 -3.98 4.10
C GLY A 206 18.91 -4.64 3.38
N ARG A 207 18.67 -5.77 2.70
CA ARG A 207 19.72 -6.52 1.98
C ARG A 207 20.37 -5.78 0.82
N LEU A 208 19.60 -4.88 0.19
CA LEU A 208 20.09 -4.07 -0.94
C LEU A 208 20.65 -2.72 -0.48
N LEU A 209 20.21 -2.23 0.68
CA LEU A 209 20.63 -0.93 1.23
C LEU A 209 21.92 -1.03 2.05
N GLU A 210 22.07 -2.09 2.86
CA GLU A 210 23.23 -2.29 3.73
C GLU A 210 24.57 -2.26 2.96
N PRO A 211 24.74 -2.95 1.80
CA PRO A 211 25.97 -2.88 1.01
C PRO A 211 26.26 -1.49 0.41
N LEU A 212 25.26 -0.60 0.38
CA LEU A 212 25.38 0.79 -0.08
C LEU A 212 25.68 1.76 1.08
N GLY A 213 25.75 1.28 2.31
CA GLY A 213 25.90 2.11 3.49
C GLY A 213 24.67 2.97 3.80
N LEU A 214 23.48 2.56 3.32
CA LEU A 214 22.22 3.26 3.54
C LEU A 214 21.42 2.58 4.65
N ASP A 215 21.11 3.35 5.70
CA ASP A 215 20.23 2.93 6.79
C ASP A 215 19.13 3.99 7.00
N PHE A 216 17.89 3.57 6.90
CA PHE A 216 16.71 4.41 7.13
C PHE A 216 15.87 3.94 8.33
N GLY A 217 16.39 3.06 9.17
CA GLY A 217 15.67 2.48 10.30
C GLY A 217 14.48 1.60 9.90
N LEU A 218 14.57 0.96 8.73
CA LEU A 218 13.49 0.13 8.19
C LEU A 218 13.46 -1.24 8.89
N VAL A 219 12.26 -1.65 9.30
CA VAL A 219 12.07 -2.94 9.99
C VAL A 219 11.00 -3.78 9.29
N PRO A 220 11.30 -5.04 8.93
CA PRO A 220 10.28 -5.94 8.38
C PRO A 220 9.37 -6.48 9.49
N TYR A 221 8.06 -6.34 9.28
CA TYR A 221 7.02 -6.78 10.21
C TYR A 221 6.12 -7.83 9.57
N ARG A 222 5.82 -8.88 10.35
CA ARG A 222 4.80 -9.86 10.01
C ARG A 222 3.43 -9.31 10.38
N ILE A 223 2.51 -9.28 9.43
CA ILE A 223 1.11 -8.91 9.60
C ILE A 223 0.21 -10.06 9.19
N GLN A 224 -1.05 -10.03 9.65
CA GLN A 224 -1.99 -11.10 9.42
C GLN A 224 -3.33 -10.58 8.95
N ILE A 225 -4.09 -11.43 8.24
CA ILE A 225 -5.47 -11.19 7.79
C ILE A 225 -6.28 -12.45 8.05
N SER A 226 -7.50 -12.30 8.56
CA SER A 226 -8.46 -13.38 8.72
C SER A 226 -9.69 -13.16 7.85
N ILE A 227 -10.34 -14.25 7.43
CA ILE A 227 -11.56 -14.25 6.63
C ILE A 227 -12.67 -14.93 7.41
N PHE A 228 -13.80 -14.24 7.56
CA PHE A 228 -15.00 -14.78 8.19
C PHE A 228 -16.17 -14.84 7.21
N ARG A 229 -16.89 -15.98 7.21
CA ARG A 229 -18.13 -16.13 6.47
C ARG A 229 -19.22 -15.27 7.12
N TRP A 230 -20.03 -14.63 6.29
CA TRP A 230 -21.17 -13.87 6.80
C TRP A 230 -22.16 -14.78 7.51
N PRO A 231 -22.62 -14.39 8.72
CA PRO A 231 -23.76 -15.03 9.36
C PRO A 231 -25.01 -14.84 8.52
N ALA A 232 -25.97 -15.78 8.64
CA ALA A 232 -27.23 -15.72 7.90
C ALA A 232 -28.06 -14.45 8.20
N SER A 233 -27.83 -13.84 9.37
CA SER A 233 -28.47 -12.57 9.76
C SER A 233 -27.88 -11.33 9.09
N MET A 234 -26.77 -11.46 8.36
CA MET A 234 -26.16 -10.33 7.66
C MET A 234 -26.83 -10.12 6.30
N ALA A 235 -27.76 -9.19 6.24
CA ALA A 235 -28.65 -9.01 5.10
C ALA A 235 -28.04 -8.25 3.91
N ARG A 236 -26.92 -7.53 4.12
CA ARG A 236 -26.30 -6.69 3.09
C ARG A 236 -24.77 -6.73 3.16
N ARG A 237 -24.16 -6.53 2.01
CA ARG A 237 -22.75 -6.26 1.87
C ARG A 237 -22.41 -4.90 2.52
N HIS A 238 -21.42 -4.88 3.42
CA HIS A 238 -20.92 -3.63 4.02
C HIS A 238 -19.88 -2.97 3.12
N PRO A 239 -19.68 -1.65 3.21
CA PRO A 239 -18.55 -0.97 2.56
C PRO A 239 -17.21 -1.37 3.17
N VAL A 240 -16.12 -0.89 2.62
CA VAL A 240 -14.82 -0.92 3.31
C VAL A 240 -14.90 -0.05 4.56
N VAL A 241 -14.38 -0.53 5.68
CA VAL A 241 -14.39 0.18 6.97
C VAL A 241 -12.97 0.22 7.55
N ILE A 242 -12.55 1.39 8.01
CA ILE A 242 -11.48 1.51 9.00
C ILE A 242 -12.12 2.00 10.30
N ASP A 243 -11.96 1.18 11.32
CA ASP A 243 -12.50 1.40 12.65
C ASP A 243 -11.37 1.81 13.60
N ALA A 244 -11.20 3.12 13.80
CA ALA A 244 -10.19 3.64 14.70
C ALA A 244 -10.54 3.38 16.18
N VAL A 245 -11.81 3.11 16.51
CA VAL A 245 -12.23 2.75 17.87
C VAL A 245 -11.69 1.37 18.24
N HIS A 246 -11.88 0.39 17.35
CA HIS A 246 -11.44 -0.99 17.57
C HIS A 246 -10.10 -1.33 16.93
N LYS A 247 -9.36 -0.36 16.41
CA LYS A 247 -8.04 -0.52 15.78
C LYS A 247 -8.04 -1.63 14.73
N SER A 248 -8.99 -1.56 13.80
CA SER A 248 -9.18 -2.59 12.77
C SER A 248 -9.58 -2.01 11.43
N TRP A 249 -9.46 -2.83 10.42
CA TRP A 249 -10.05 -2.57 9.12
C TRP A 249 -10.78 -3.82 8.63
N MET A 250 -11.79 -3.62 7.80
CA MET A 250 -12.52 -4.72 7.20
C MET A 250 -13.06 -4.37 5.81
N ARG A 251 -13.17 -5.37 4.96
CA ARG A 251 -13.82 -5.27 3.66
C ARG A 251 -14.56 -6.56 3.29
N PRO A 252 -15.57 -6.49 2.45
CA PRO A 252 -16.16 -7.70 1.88
C PRO A 252 -15.13 -8.50 1.07
N ASP A 253 -15.34 -9.81 1.05
CA ASP A 253 -14.61 -10.75 0.22
C ASP A 253 -15.64 -11.60 -0.56
N GLY A 254 -15.73 -11.32 -1.86
CA GLY A 254 -16.82 -11.85 -2.67
C GLY A 254 -18.20 -11.45 -2.16
N SER A 255 -19.16 -12.38 -2.23
CA SER A 255 -20.56 -12.15 -1.89
C SER A 255 -20.96 -12.63 -0.49
N ALA A 256 -20.05 -13.27 0.26
CA ALA A 256 -20.44 -14.00 1.47
C ALA A 256 -19.38 -14.02 2.59
N ALA A 257 -18.33 -13.21 2.51
CA ALA A 257 -17.28 -13.18 3.52
C ALA A 257 -16.77 -11.75 3.77
N THR A 258 -16.04 -11.59 4.87
CA THR A 258 -15.32 -10.36 5.24
C THR A 258 -13.88 -10.70 5.54
N LEU A 259 -12.96 -9.97 4.90
CA LEU A 259 -11.58 -9.86 5.33
C LEU A 259 -11.49 -8.86 6.48
N VAL A 260 -10.70 -9.21 7.48
CA VAL A 260 -10.42 -8.33 8.62
C VAL A 260 -8.96 -8.36 9.00
N GLY A 261 -8.41 -7.20 9.30
CA GLY A 261 -7.13 -7.02 9.94
C GLY A 261 -7.27 -6.23 11.24
N VAL A 262 -6.53 -6.64 12.27
CA VAL A 262 -6.49 -5.99 13.59
C VAL A 262 -5.04 -5.69 13.98
N GLU A 263 -4.84 -4.73 14.86
CA GLU A 263 -3.51 -4.31 15.34
C GLU A 263 -3.00 -5.22 16.47
N LEU A 264 -2.93 -6.51 16.20
CA LEU A 264 -2.38 -7.52 17.10
C LEU A 264 -1.43 -8.44 16.36
N GLY A 265 -0.38 -8.91 17.02
CA GLY A 265 0.57 -9.84 16.44
C GLY A 265 1.43 -9.25 15.33
N VAL A 266 1.54 -7.92 15.29
CA VAL A 266 2.48 -7.22 14.42
C VAL A 266 3.85 -7.26 15.10
N GLY A 267 4.79 -7.95 14.50
CA GLY A 267 6.12 -8.12 15.08
C GLY A 267 7.21 -8.21 14.03
N HIS A 268 8.43 -7.86 14.47
CA HIS A 268 9.63 -8.05 13.66
C HIS A 268 9.78 -9.52 13.28
N ALA A 269 10.06 -9.80 12.02
CA ALA A 269 10.32 -11.16 11.53
C ALA A 269 11.26 -11.13 10.33
N ASP A 270 12.00 -12.24 10.14
CA ASP A 270 12.80 -12.46 8.93
C ASP A 270 11.87 -12.68 7.74
N PRO A 271 11.95 -11.86 6.68
CA PRO A 271 11.06 -11.96 5.53
C PRO A 271 11.20 -13.27 4.72
N ASP A 272 12.26 -14.06 4.95
CA ASP A 272 12.42 -15.39 4.32
C ASP A 272 12.04 -16.55 5.25
N ARG A 273 11.83 -16.29 6.54
CA ARG A 273 11.60 -17.34 7.55
C ARG A 273 10.51 -16.93 8.52
N TYR A 274 9.28 -16.78 8.04
CA TYR A 274 8.14 -16.51 8.88
C TYR A 274 7.00 -17.50 8.62
N ASN A 275 6.12 -17.69 9.61
CA ASN A 275 4.92 -18.50 9.45
C ASN A 275 3.91 -17.75 8.57
N GLU A 276 3.59 -18.31 7.41
CA GLU A 276 2.61 -17.72 6.46
C GLU A 276 1.15 -17.99 6.86
N SER A 277 0.91 -18.87 7.83
CA SER A 277 -0.42 -19.14 8.37
C SER A 277 -0.83 -18.06 9.37
N VAL A 278 -2.13 -17.93 9.58
CA VAL A 278 -2.69 -17.04 10.61
C VAL A 278 -2.62 -17.72 11.98
N ASP A 279 -2.26 -16.97 13.02
CA ASP A 279 -2.18 -17.50 14.38
C ASP A 279 -3.58 -17.63 15.00
N PRO A 280 -3.86 -18.69 15.80
CA PRO A 280 -5.17 -18.90 16.44
C PRO A 280 -5.61 -17.72 17.33
N GLU A 281 -4.68 -17.13 18.06
CA GLU A 281 -4.95 -15.96 18.89
C GLU A 281 -5.39 -14.74 18.05
N TYR A 282 -4.75 -14.55 16.91
CA TYR A 282 -5.11 -13.48 15.96
C TYR A 282 -6.53 -13.69 15.41
N VAL A 283 -6.91 -14.93 15.07
CA VAL A 283 -8.26 -15.27 14.63
C VAL A 283 -9.29 -14.95 15.71
N THR A 284 -9.00 -15.30 16.97
CA THR A 284 -9.85 -15.00 18.11
C THR A 284 -10.04 -13.49 18.25
N ARG A 285 -8.96 -12.73 18.19
CA ARG A 285 -9.02 -11.27 18.28
C ARG A 285 -9.79 -10.64 17.12
N CYS A 286 -9.62 -11.14 15.90
CA CYS A 286 -10.41 -10.69 14.74
C CYS A 286 -11.92 -10.93 14.95
N ARG A 287 -12.31 -12.09 15.47
CA ARG A 287 -13.72 -12.41 15.78
C ARG A 287 -14.28 -11.45 16.82
N GLU A 288 -13.56 -11.23 17.92
CA GLU A 288 -13.96 -10.31 18.99
C GLU A 288 -14.19 -8.90 18.45
N THR A 289 -13.22 -8.41 17.66
CA THR A 289 -13.25 -7.06 17.06
C THR A 289 -14.41 -6.91 16.06
N LEU A 290 -14.59 -7.90 15.17
CA LEU A 290 -15.75 -7.92 14.27
C LEU A 290 -17.07 -7.94 15.01
N SER A 291 -17.16 -8.75 16.07
CA SER A 291 -18.39 -8.90 16.88
C SER A 291 -18.70 -7.64 17.68
N ALA A 292 -17.68 -6.92 18.13
CA ALA A 292 -17.84 -5.62 18.79
C ALA A 292 -18.51 -4.60 17.85
N ARG A 293 -18.12 -4.57 16.57
CA ARG A 293 -18.73 -3.68 15.57
C ARG A 293 -20.02 -4.25 14.97
N PHE A 294 -20.02 -5.53 14.60
CA PHE A 294 -21.17 -6.24 14.02
C PHE A 294 -21.49 -7.48 14.88
N PRO A 295 -22.42 -7.40 15.85
CA PRO A 295 -22.71 -8.47 16.79
C PRO A 295 -23.03 -9.83 16.13
N ALA A 296 -23.58 -9.80 14.92
CA ALA A 296 -23.85 -11.01 14.13
C ALA A 296 -22.60 -11.89 13.92
N PHE A 297 -21.38 -11.32 13.88
CA PHE A 297 -20.16 -12.08 13.67
C PHE A 297 -19.71 -12.92 14.88
N ALA A 298 -20.36 -12.82 16.03
CA ALA A 298 -20.05 -13.65 17.19
C ALA A 298 -20.10 -15.16 16.87
N SER A 299 -21.02 -15.56 15.98
CA SER A 299 -21.19 -16.96 15.52
C SER A 299 -20.59 -17.21 14.12
N ALA A 300 -19.88 -16.26 13.54
CA ALA A 300 -19.36 -16.40 12.20
C ALA A 300 -18.28 -17.49 12.09
N THR A 301 -18.28 -18.23 11.01
CA THR A 301 -17.30 -19.27 10.74
C THR A 301 -16.06 -18.66 10.07
N MET A 302 -14.87 -18.94 10.62
CA MET A 302 -13.61 -18.63 9.99
C MET A 302 -13.46 -19.44 8.70
N ARG A 303 -13.06 -18.80 7.60
CA ARG A 303 -12.85 -19.43 6.29
C ARG A 303 -11.40 -19.58 5.91
N GLY A 304 -10.49 -18.92 6.60
CA GLY A 304 -9.07 -18.91 6.30
C GLY A 304 -8.42 -17.59 6.69
N GLY A 305 -7.20 -17.45 6.26
CA GLY A 305 -6.39 -16.27 6.49
C GLY A 305 -4.95 -16.55 6.11
N TRP A 306 -4.13 -15.53 6.17
CA TRP A 306 -2.71 -15.61 5.87
C TRP A 306 -1.92 -14.57 6.63
N ALA A 307 -0.61 -14.76 6.68
CA ALA A 307 0.33 -13.75 7.11
C ALA A 307 1.19 -13.27 5.94
N GLY A 308 1.64 -12.04 6.00
CA GLY A 308 2.53 -11.40 5.04
C GLY A 308 3.57 -10.54 5.72
N MET A 309 4.54 -10.10 4.95
CA MET A 309 5.60 -9.21 5.42
C MET A 309 5.42 -7.83 4.81
N ILE A 310 5.46 -6.80 5.65
CA ILE A 310 5.55 -5.40 5.23
C ILE A 310 6.86 -4.80 5.74
N MET A 311 7.30 -3.71 5.13
CA MET A 311 8.45 -2.94 5.61
C MET A 311 7.95 -1.68 6.31
N MET A 312 8.22 -1.58 7.61
CA MET A 312 7.88 -0.40 8.41
C MET A 312 9.01 0.62 8.36
N SER A 313 8.67 1.88 8.17
CA SER A 313 9.56 3.02 8.38
C SER A 313 9.39 3.57 9.80
N PRO A 314 10.37 4.34 10.34
CA PRO A 314 10.30 4.85 11.71
C PRO A 314 9.10 5.77 12.00
N ASP A 315 8.59 6.48 11.00
CA ASP A 315 7.41 7.35 11.11
C ASP A 315 6.15 6.72 10.49
N GLY A 316 6.27 5.49 9.98
CA GLY A 316 5.18 4.76 9.34
C GLY A 316 4.76 5.32 7.98
N ARG A 317 5.58 6.14 7.32
CA ARG A 317 5.30 6.72 6.01
C ARG A 317 6.31 6.25 4.98
N PRO A 318 5.93 6.07 3.72
CA PRO A 318 6.85 5.60 2.70
C PRO A 318 8.00 6.57 2.49
N ILE A 319 9.15 6.02 2.08
CA ILE A 319 10.27 6.78 1.53
C ILE A 319 10.17 6.65 0.02
N ILE A 320 9.98 7.78 -0.66
CA ILE A 320 9.94 7.85 -2.11
C ILE A 320 10.94 8.95 -2.50
N ASP A 321 12.09 8.54 -3.02
CA ASP A 321 13.18 9.49 -3.21
C ASP A 321 14.13 9.08 -4.35
N ARG A 322 14.86 10.06 -4.87
CA ARG A 322 16.15 9.87 -5.53
C ARG A 322 17.23 10.03 -4.47
N ILE A 323 18.03 8.99 -4.24
CA ILE A 323 19.03 9.00 -3.17
C ILE A 323 20.10 10.06 -3.47
N PRO A 324 20.25 11.11 -2.63
CA PRO A 324 21.14 12.23 -2.95
C PRO A 324 22.61 11.86 -3.08
N SER A 325 23.08 10.84 -2.35
CA SER A 325 24.47 10.38 -2.35
C SER A 325 24.82 9.43 -3.50
N ILE A 326 23.82 8.93 -4.26
CA ILE A 326 24.05 7.94 -5.34
C ILE A 326 23.25 8.35 -6.57
N ASP A 327 23.94 8.88 -7.56
CA ASP A 327 23.31 9.27 -8.83
C ASP A 327 22.72 8.03 -9.54
N GLY A 328 21.49 8.16 -10.06
CA GLY A 328 20.76 7.08 -10.72
C GLY A 328 20.07 6.10 -9.78
N LEU A 329 20.09 6.29 -8.44
CA LEU A 329 19.38 5.45 -7.51
C LEU A 329 18.06 6.09 -7.05
N TYR A 330 16.94 5.44 -7.38
CA TYR A 330 15.59 5.79 -6.94
C TYR A 330 15.02 4.71 -6.05
N VAL A 331 14.19 5.09 -5.08
CA VAL A 331 13.66 4.16 -4.08
C VAL A 331 12.18 4.42 -3.79
N MET A 332 11.44 3.34 -3.51
CA MET A 332 10.19 3.35 -2.78
C MET A 332 10.25 2.27 -1.70
N LEU A 333 10.37 2.67 -0.46
CA LEU A 333 10.69 1.83 0.68
C LEU A 333 9.76 2.13 1.85
N GLY A 334 9.67 1.20 2.83
CA GLY A 334 9.02 1.49 4.11
C GLY A 334 7.54 1.84 3.96
N ASP A 335 6.81 1.13 3.10
CA ASP A 335 5.40 1.39 2.78
C ASP A 335 4.45 1.29 3.98
N SER A 336 4.91 0.67 5.05
CA SER A 336 4.18 0.54 6.33
C SER A 336 2.75 0.00 6.14
N GLY A 337 2.56 -0.86 5.13
CA GLY A 337 1.29 -1.52 4.82
C GLY A 337 0.25 -0.65 4.12
N THR A 338 0.61 0.52 3.59
CA THR A 338 -0.39 1.48 3.08
C THR A 338 -0.30 1.79 1.59
N SER A 339 0.65 1.23 0.82
CA SER A 339 0.96 1.72 -0.52
C SER A 339 0.27 1.01 -1.69
N PHE A 340 -0.48 -0.07 -1.49
CA PHE A 340 -1.19 -0.71 -2.61
C PHE A 340 -2.06 0.30 -3.38
N LYS A 341 -2.93 1.01 -2.66
CA LYS A 341 -3.86 1.98 -3.24
C LYS A 341 -3.20 3.23 -3.83
N THR A 342 -1.96 3.53 -3.44
CA THR A 342 -1.19 4.66 -3.96
C THR A 342 -0.20 4.24 -5.04
N SER A 343 -0.05 2.94 -5.30
CA SER A 343 0.95 2.43 -6.25
C SER A 343 0.80 2.93 -7.68
N PRO A 344 -0.41 3.15 -8.25
CA PRO A 344 -0.53 3.78 -9.56
C PRO A 344 0.12 5.16 -9.63
N ALA A 345 -0.17 6.03 -8.67
CA ALA A 345 0.40 7.38 -8.62
C ALA A 345 1.90 7.37 -8.27
N ILE A 346 2.33 6.53 -7.32
CA ILE A 346 3.76 6.40 -6.97
C ILE A 346 4.59 5.98 -8.18
N GLY A 347 4.13 4.95 -8.92
CA GLY A 347 4.82 4.51 -10.13
C GLY A 347 4.93 5.60 -11.18
N ARG A 348 3.87 6.40 -11.35
CA ARG A 348 3.86 7.56 -12.24
C ARG A 348 4.84 8.65 -11.76
N CYS A 349 4.80 9.01 -10.48
CA CYS A 349 5.72 10.00 -9.90
C CYS A 349 7.19 9.61 -10.08
N LEU A 350 7.54 8.34 -9.83
CA LEU A 350 8.90 7.83 -10.03
C LEU A 350 9.31 7.90 -11.51
N ALA A 351 8.42 7.50 -12.41
CA ALA A 351 8.69 7.55 -13.85
C ALA A 351 8.89 9.00 -14.35
N GLU A 352 8.03 9.94 -13.95
CA GLU A 352 8.17 11.36 -14.23
C GLU A 352 9.51 11.88 -13.69
N TRP A 353 9.88 11.53 -12.47
CA TRP A 353 11.13 11.98 -11.86
C TRP A 353 12.36 11.46 -12.59
N ILE A 354 12.33 10.21 -13.03
CA ILE A 354 13.43 9.59 -13.81
C ILE A 354 13.58 10.25 -15.18
N VAL A 355 12.47 10.50 -15.89
CA VAL A 355 12.48 10.98 -17.27
C VAL A 355 12.59 12.49 -17.36
N GLU A 356 11.90 13.22 -16.48
CA GLU A 356 11.71 14.67 -16.57
C GLU A 356 12.42 15.44 -15.44
N GLY A 357 13.12 14.71 -14.53
CA GLY A 357 13.87 15.29 -13.42
C GLY A 357 13.04 15.73 -12.23
N ARG A 358 11.71 15.63 -12.29
CA ARG A 358 10.77 15.93 -11.18
C ARG A 358 9.45 15.20 -11.36
N SER A 359 8.72 15.00 -10.25
CA SER A 359 7.33 14.55 -10.30
C SER A 359 6.39 15.73 -10.58
N HIS A 360 5.38 15.50 -11.41
CA HIS A 360 4.29 16.43 -11.71
C HIS A 360 2.95 15.98 -11.08
N THR A 361 2.79 14.68 -10.89
CA THR A 361 1.56 14.08 -10.37
C THR A 361 1.31 14.42 -8.91
N ALA A 362 2.37 14.42 -8.09
CA ALA A 362 2.30 14.79 -6.67
C ALA A 362 3.64 15.34 -6.17
N ASP A 363 3.59 16.16 -5.12
CA ASP A 363 4.79 16.59 -4.40
C ASP A 363 5.35 15.44 -3.56
N LEU A 364 6.55 14.99 -3.89
CA LEU A 364 7.27 13.93 -3.19
C LEU A 364 8.21 14.45 -2.09
N THR A 365 8.37 15.75 -1.94
CA THR A 365 9.30 16.36 -0.97
C THR A 365 9.11 15.82 0.46
N PRO A 366 7.89 15.61 0.98
CA PRO A 366 7.70 15.07 2.32
C PRO A 366 8.15 13.62 2.49
N PHE A 367 8.24 12.86 1.39
CA PHE A 367 8.63 11.45 1.38
C PHE A 367 10.15 11.22 1.25
N ARG A 368 10.95 12.30 1.25
CA ARG A 368 12.39 12.24 1.08
C ARG A 368 13.08 11.37 2.13
N SER A 369 14.12 10.69 1.73
CA SER A 369 14.91 9.78 2.58
C SER A 369 15.65 10.52 3.69
N THR A 370 16.06 11.78 3.45
CA THR A 370 16.84 12.59 4.40
C THR A 370 16.04 13.09 5.59
N ARG A 371 14.69 12.97 5.60
CA ARG A 371 13.85 13.50 6.68
C ARG A 371 14.19 12.97 8.06
N PHE A 372 14.72 11.76 8.15
CA PHE A 372 15.15 11.17 9.43
C PHE A 372 16.47 11.78 9.91
N ALA A 373 17.47 11.90 9.01
CA ALA A 373 18.75 12.54 9.31
C ALA A 373 18.59 14.02 9.63
N ASP A 374 17.62 14.69 8.97
CA ASP A 374 17.28 16.09 9.23
C ASP A 374 16.51 16.30 10.54
N GLY A 375 16.18 15.22 11.29
CA GLY A 375 15.36 15.29 12.50
C GLY A 375 13.91 15.76 12.24
N LYS A 376 13.42 15.57 11.02
CA LYS A 376 12.08 15.98 10.58
C LYS A 376 11.24 14.77 10.12
N PRO A 377 11.04 13.76 10.99
CA PRO A 377 10.15 12.66 10.68
C PRO A 377 8.73 13.20 10.48
N TRP A 378 7.94 12.44 9.73
CA TRP A 378 6.55 12.81 9.50
C TRP A 378 5.73 12.74 10.77
N ILE A 379 4.94 13.76 11.03
CA ILE A 379 4.00 13.84 12.15
C ILE A 379 2.64 14.24 11.59
N ASP A 380 1.62 13.41 11.85
CA ASP A 380 0.23 13.75 11.50
C ASP A 380 -0.31 14.73 12.54
N GLU A 381 -0.84 15.86 12.09
CA GLU A 381 -1.39 16.90 12.96
C GLU A 381 -2.77 16.51 13.52
N PHE A 382 -3.55 15.78 12.72
CA PHE A 382 -4.95 15.43 13.03
C PHE A 382 -5.16 13.90 12.99
N ASP A 383 -4.34 13.16 13.74
CA ASP A 383 -4.50 11.71 13.90
C ASP A 383 -5.72 11.35 14.76
N TYR A 384 -6.00 10.05 14.86
CA TYR A 384 -7.13 9.51 15.61
C TYR A 384 -6.67 8.70 16.84
N GLY A 385 -5.62 9.15 17.51
CA GLY A 385 -5.08 8.50 18.71
C GLY A 385 -4.36 7.19 18.44
N ARG A 386 -3.87 6.99 17.21
CA ARG A 386 -3.14 5.79 16.82
C ARG A 386 -1.66 5.93 17.15
N GLU A 387 -1.07 4.83 17.56
CA GLU A 387 0.39 4.74 17.64
C GLU A 387 1.01 4.92 16.25
N ARG A 388 2.21 5.53 16.16
CA ARG A 388 2.88 5.85 14.90
C ARG A 388 3.10 4.64 13.97
N LEU A 389 3.18 3.44 14.53
CA LEU A 389 3.50 2.19 13.83
C LEU A 389 2.29 1.29 13.58
N THR A 390 1.07 1.83 13.52
CA THR A 390 -0.11 1.03 13.26
C THR A 390 -0.33 0.76 11.77
N VAL A 391 -0.73 -0.45 11.43
CA VAL A 391 -0.90 -0.94 10.05
C VAL A 391 -2.23 -0.52 9.42
N SER A 392 -3.22 -0.10 10.23
CA SER A 392 -4.59 0.23 9.81
C SER A 392 -4.86 1.74 9.72
N ARG A 393 -3.96 2.49 9.15
CA ARG A 393 -4.07 3.95 8.99
C ARG A 393 -4.96 4.35 7.86
#